data_0777f369e93dbabd7c4044aaf4a0eebf
#
_entry.id   0777f369e93dbabd7c4044aaf4a0eebf
#
_cell.length_a   1.000
_cell.length_b   1.000
_cell.length_c   1.000
_cell.angle_alpha   90.00
_cell.angle_beta   90.00
_cell.angle_gamma   90.00
#
_symmetry.space_group_name_H-M   'P 1'
#
loop_
_entity.id
_entity.type
_entity.pdbx_description
1 polymer ?
#
loop_
_entity_poly.entity_id
_entity_poly.type
_entity_poly.pdbx_seq_one_letter_code
_entity_poly.pdbx_strand_id
1 'polypeptide(L)'
;MKAHKNKETVGKTDTEFKMNESGTKIANIPYDEYIKECKRPDYAVIPDVKESASGDENSKAINDAVNSLPNGGTVVIPKGEYRIGTITLKSNITLFAESGAKLVSMTAEENKDSDVPLSSAVIYAENSENITLTGGGTICGSGESYTLSPEDEAPLYALKEFNLYTRVIEARRRIRFASGDKRSKLVHFKNCENVNINNIVLSDSAEWTCVIDGCNNTEIKDVVIDNNMHVANTDGIDVCGSSFVNISHCFIATGDDAVVLKSPENEISDVNVTDCVLSSLANCFKIGTETAFDVKNVRIDNCYFFLPDGITGGYSGIAIESADGAVIQNITAENIKMDGISSPVLIWLGDRLKYNKKTVGGIDGVVIKNVSAQNTEMPSAITGCKHDGEIYRVKNVSLQNVTAVYRDTSENLSVKKNVSDGSMNDYPEITRISHRYFISHEMSDYYDLPCYSLFLRYAENTDYSGLKTTPRSCNERDEFYIEDYIQ
;
A
#
# COMPACT_ATOMS: atom_id res chain seq x y z
N MET A 1 20.73 22.28 -27.18
CA MET A 1 21.02 21.46 -26.01
C MET A 1 20.49 22.20 -24.78
N LYS A 2 19.30 21.89 -24.31
CA LYS A 2 18.80 22.38 -23.01
C LYS A 2 19.24 21.38 -21.97
N ALA A 3 20.04 21.84 -21.02
CA ALA A 3 20.45 21.05 -19.87
C ALA A 3 19.21 20.57 -19.11
N HIS A 4 19.05 19.26 -19.00
CA HIS A 4 18.13 18.67 -18.03
C HIS A 4 18.63 19.12 -16.64
N LYS A 5 17.89 20.00 -15.99
CA LYS A 5 18.02 20.21 -14.56
C LYS A 5 17.78 18.84 -13.91
N ASN A 6 18.75 18.35 -13.12
CA ASN A 6 18.50 17.23 -12.23
C ASN A 6 17.26 17.58 -11.40
N LYS A 7 16.18 16.84 -11.57
CA LYS A 7 15.05 16.89 -10.64
C LYS A 7 15.59 16.44 -9.29
N GLU A 8 15.53 17.30 -8.29
CA GLU A 8 15.80 16.90 -6.92
C GLU A 8 14.77 15.83 -6.54
N THR A 9 15.23 14.73 -5.98
CA THR A 9 14.35 13.65 -5.49
C THR A 9 13.44 14.21 -4.43
N VAL A 10 12.13 13.97 -4.53
CA VAL A 10 11.14 14.38 -3.52
C VAL A 10 11.49 13.76 -2.18
N GLY A 11 11.38 14.55 -1.13
CA GLY A 11 11.81 14.22 0.21
C GLY A 11 13.24 14.69 0.46
N LYS A 12 13.38 15.75 1.23
CA LYS A 12 14.67 16.16 1.76
C LYS A 12 15.24 14.97 2.52
N THR A 13 16.35 14.45 2.07
CA THR A 13 17.07 13.30 2.67
C THR A 13 17.50 13.52 4.11
N ASP A 14 17.25 14.69 4.66
CA ASP A 14 17.63 15.11 6.01
C ASP A 14 16.39 15.18 6.94
N THR A 15 15.19 14.86 6.49
CA THR A 15 14.00 14.85 7.35
C THR A 15 13.92 13.50 8.05
N GLU A 16 14.21 13.49 9.33
CA GLU A 16 13.94 12.35 10.21
C GLU A 16 12.44 12.32 10.53
N PHE A 17 11.73 11.31 10.06
CA PHE A 17 10.34 11.09 10.43
C PHE A 17 10.26 10.33 11.74
N LYS A 18 9.49 10.86 12.69
CA LYS A 18 9.37 10.32 14.05
C LYS A 18 7.94 9.88 14.33
N MET A 19 7.81 8.83 15.13
CA MET A 19 6.50 8.41 15.61
C MET A 19 5.99 9.39 16.68
N ASN A 20 4.66 9.48 16.80
CA ASN A 20 3.99 10.19 17.88
C ASN A 20 4.23 9.49 19.23
N GLU A 21 3.82 10.10 20.35
CA GLU A 21 4.03 9.56 21.70
C GLU A 21 3.40 8.16 21.88
N SER A 22 2.29 7.86 21.21
CA SER A 22 1.67 6.53 21.25
C SER A 22 2.38 5.51 20.36
N GLY A 23 3.32 5.93 19.52
CA GLY A 23 4.04 5.07 18.59
C GLY A 23 3.17 4.51 17.45
N THR A 24 2.08 5.18 17.12
CA THR A 24 1.10 4.68 16.14
C THR A 24 1.08 5.41 14.82
N LYS A 25 1.44 6.71 14.81
CA LYS A 25 1.41 7.58 13.63
C LYS A 25 2.71 8.38 13.51
N ILE A 26 3.00 8.89 12.34
CA ILE A 26 4.11 9.81 12.11
C ILE A 26 3.73 11.19 12.64
N ALA A 27 4.52 11.73 13.59
CA ALA A 27 4.21 12.97 14.28
C ALA A 27 4.49 14.23 13.46
N ASN A 28 5.45 14.15 12.54
CA ASN A 28 5.98 15.31 11.83
C ASN A 28 5.76 15.25 10.31
N ILE A 29 4.58 14.80 9.90
CA ILE A 29 4.17 14.87 8.49
C ILE A 29 4.12 16.35 8.08
N PRO A 30 4.78 16.75 6.99
CA PRO A 30 4.77 18.14 6.52
C PRO A 30 3.47 18.42 5.73
N TYR A 31 2.33 18.44 6.41
CA TYR A 31 1.01 18.62 5.79
C TYR A 31 0.98 19.83 4.84
N ASP A 32 1.61 20.94 5.21
CA ASP A 32 1.61 22.17 4.42
C ASP A 32 2.38 22.05 3.08
N GLU A 33 3.19 21.02 2.90
CA GLU A 33 3.82 20.73 1.60
C GLU A 33 2.79 20.19 0.61
N TYR A 34 1.84 19.39 1.09
CA TYR A 34 0.85 18.68 0.27
C TYR A 34 -0.50 19.39 0.24
N ILE A 35 -0.99 19.85 1.39
CA ILE A 35 -2.33 20.39 1.56
C ILE A 35 -2.30 21.92 1.58
N LYS A 36 -3.06 22.53 0.68
CA LYS A 36 -3.15 23.99 0.54
C LYS A 36 -4.54 24.50 0.87
N GLU A 37 -4.60 25.67 1.45
CA GLU A 37 -5.86 26.37 1.62
C GLU A 37 -6.43 26.74 0.25
N CYS A 38 -7.66 26.35 -0.01
CA CYS A 38 -8.38 26.64 -1.24
C CYS A 38 -9.56 27.56 -1.00
N LYS A 39 -9.76 28.49 -1.92
CA LYS A 39 -10.95 29.35 -1.89
C LYS A 39 -12.21 28.51 -2.18
N ARG A 40 -13.23 28.70 -1.36
CA ARG A 40 -14.56 28.12 -1.60
C ARG A 40 -15.05 28.52 -3.00
N PRO A 41 -15.61 27.58 -3.79
CA PRO A 41 -16.26 27.89 -5.05
C PRO A 41 -17.44 28.88 -4.86
N ASP A 42 -17.58 29.82 -5.80
CA ASP A 42 -18.60 30.86 -5.70
C ASP A 42 -20.03 30.32 -5.80
N TYR A 43 -20.22 29.20 -6.51
CA TYR A 43 -21.51 28.53 -6.69
C TYR A 43 -21.44 27.13 -6.09
N ALA A 44 -21.96 26.96 -4.88
CA ALA A 44 -21.93 25.71 -4.17
C ALA A 44 -23.16 25.53 -3.29
N VAL A 45 -23.57 24.29 -3.11
CA VAL A 45 -24.59 23.92 -2.11
C VAL A 45 -23.86 23.60 -0.80
N ILE A 46 -24.31 24.21 0.29
CA ILE A 46 -23.82 23.93 1.64
C ILE A 46 -24.90 23.13 2.36
N PRO A 47 -24.64 21.87 2.73
CA PRO A 47 -25.58 21.06 3.49
C PRO A 47 -25.77 21.61 4.91
N ASP A 48 -26.95 21.41 5.50
CA ASP A 48 -27.23 21.75 6.91
C ASP A 48 -26.60 20.72 7.86
N VAL A 49 -25.25 20.63 7.86
CA VAL A 49 -24.50 19.75 8.76
C VAL A 49 -24.29 20.41 10.11
N LYS A 50 -24.29 19.62 11.18
CA LYS A 50 -24.12 20.09 12.56
C LYS A 50 -23.12 19.23 13.30
N GLU A 51 -22.24 19.86 14.07
CA GLU A 51 -21.27 19.13 14.92
C GLU A 51 -21.95 18.27 15.98
N SER A 52 -23.16 18.65 16.42
CA SER A 52 -23.95 17.91 17.41
C SER A 52 -24.88 16.85 16.82
N ALA A 53 -24.96 16.75 15.49
CA ALA A 53 -25.83 15.77 14.84
C ALA A 53 -25.18 14.38 14.74
N SER A 54 -25.99 13.35 14.64
CA SER A 54 -25.54 11.98 14.42
C SER A 54 -24.92 11.80 13.03
N GLY A 55 -24.21 10.67 12.84
CA GLY A 55 -23.70 10.27 11.54
C GLY A 55 -24.80 10.15 10.49
N ASP A 56 -25.94 9.59 10.85
CA ASP A 56 -27.09 9.42 9.96
C ASP A 56 -27.66 10.77 9.52
N GLU A 57 -27.86 11.71 10.45
CA GLU A 57 -28.41 13.04 10.17
C GLU A 57 -27.51 13.84 9.24
N ASN A 58 -26.20 13.92 9.54
CA ASN A 58 -25.26 14.65 8.70
C ASN A 58 -25.09 14.00 7.32
N SER A 59 -25.01 12.68 7.25
CA SER A 59 -24.91 11.98 5.97
C SER A 59 -26.16 12.20 5.13
N LYS A 60 -27.34 12.19 5.75
CA LYS A 60 -28.57 12.51 5.04
C LYS A 60 -28.54 13.93 4.49
N ALA A 61 -28.11 14.92 5.28
CA ALA A 61 -28.04 16.31 4.83
C ALA A 61 -27.06 16.48 3.64
N ILE A 62 -25.90 15.80 3.68
CA ILE A 62 -24.92 15.82 2.59
C ILE A 62 -25.47 15.11 1.35
N ASN A 63 -26.06 13.94 1.51
CA ASN A 63 -26.64 13.18 0.40
C ASN A 63 -27.84 13.92 -0.23
N ASP A 64 -28.66 14.60 0.56
CA ASP A 64 -29.73 15.46 0.06
C ASP A 64 -29.17 16.64 -0.76
N ALA A 65 -28.05 17.26 -0.31
CA ALA A 65 -27.37 18.30 -1.06
C ALA A 65 -26.82 17.77 -2.40
N VAL A 66 -26.18 16.61 -2.42
CA VAL A 66 -25.75 15.93 -3.66
C VAL A 66 -26.96 15.68 -4.58
N ASN A 67 -28.07 15.22 -4.02
CA ASN A 67 -29.29 14.90 -4.77
C ASN A 67 -29.98 16.14 -5.32
N SER A 68 -29.80 17.30 -4.69
CA SER A 68 -30.34 18.59 -5.17
C SER A 68 -29.66 19.12 -6.42
N LEU A 69 -28.57 18.50 -6.87
CA LEU A 69 -27.75 18.88 -8.01
C LEU A 69 -27.89 17.87 -9.18
N PRO A 70 -29.01 17.85 -9.87
CA PRO A 70 -29.28 16.81 -10.90
C PRO A 70 -28.36 16.88 -12.13
N ASN A 71 -27.75 18.04 -12.38
CA ASN A 71 -26.80 18.23 -13.49
C ASN A 71 -25.34 18.32 -13.00
N GLY A 72 -25.10 17.98 -11.73
CA GLY A 72 -23.80 18.14 -11.10
C GLY A 72 -23.59 19.51 -10.46
N GLY A 73 -22.48 19.66 -9.77
CA GLY A 73 -22.10 20.88 -9.05
C GLY A 73 -21.22 20.59 -7.85
N THR A 74 -21.03 21.60 -7.00
CA THR A 74 -20.19 21.49 -5.82
C THR A 74 -21.02 21.46 -4.54
N VAL A 75 -20.75 20.45 -3.70
CA VAL A 75 -21.21 20.39 -2.32
C VAL A 75 -20.03 20.78 -1.42
N VAL A 76 -20.16 21.84 -0.65
CA VAL A 76 -19.12 22.35 0.25
C VAL A 76 -19.42 21.95 1.68
N ILE A 77 -18.49 21.26 2.29
CA ILE A 77 -18.51 21.00 3.74
C ILE A 77 -17.75 22.15 4.43
N PRO A 78 -18.42 22.98 5.22
CA PRO A 78 -17.77 24.10 5.89
C PRO A 78 -16.84 23.63 7.00
N LYS A 79 -15.98 24.53 7.47
CA LYS A 79 -15.10 24.27 8.61
C LYS A 79 -15.91 23.82 9.83
N GLY A 80 -15.46 22.76 10.50
CA GLY A 80 -16.09 22.12 11.67
C GLY A 80 -15.81 20.62 11.69
N GLU A 81 -16.18 19.93 12.75
CA GLU A 81 -16.06 18.47 12.85
C GLU A 81 -17.47 17.84 12.81
N TYR A 82 -17.67 16.95 11.86
CA TYR A 82 -18.99 16.37 11.58
C TYR A 82 -18.91 14.84 11.59
N ARG A 83 -19.70 14.21 12.45
CA ARG A 83 -19.90 12.75 12.39
C ARG A 83 -20.69 12.42 11.13
N ILE A 84 -20.25 11.40 10.39
CA ILE A 84 -20.88 10.98 9.14
C ILE A 84 -21.02 9.46 9.03
N GLY A 85 -22.06 9.03 8.35
CA GLY A 85 -22.19 7.69 7.75
C GLY A 85 -21.67 7.67 6.31
N THR A 86 -22.34 6.92 5.43
CA THR A 86 -21.97 6.88 4.01
C THR A 86 -22.48 8.10 3.24
N ILE A 87 -21.56 8.75 2.54
CA ILE A 87 -21.84 9.79 1.54
C ILE A 87 -21.69 9.17 0.15
N THR A 88 -22.76 9.24 -0.65
CA THR A 88 -22.78 8.72 -2.01
C THR A 88 -22.71 9.85 -3.03
N LEU A 89 -21.65 9.88 -3.81
CA LEU A 89 -21.46 10.84 -4.90
C LEU A 89 -22.08 10.32 -6.21
N LYS A 90 -22.36 11.24 -7.10
CA LYS A 90 -22.92 10.98 -8.43
C LYS A 90 -22.07 11.65 -9.51
N SER A 91 -22.39 11.41 -10.75
CA SER A 91 -21.72 12.06 -11.87
C SER A 91 -21.74 13.58 -11.75
N ASN A 92 -20.62 14.19 -12.13
CA ASN A 92 -20.41 15.63 -12.17
C ASN A 92 -20.46 16.33 -10.78
N ILE A 93 -20.19 15.61 -9.70
CA ILE A 93 -20.19 16.15 -8.33
C ILE A 93 -18.75 16.41 -7.85
N THR A 94 -18.54 17.59 -7.30
CA THR A 94 -17.39 17.92 -6.47
C THR A 94 -17.80 17.95 -5.00
N LEU A 95 -17.20 17.08 -4.19
CA LEU A 95 -17.26 17.19 -2.72
C LEU A 95 -16.04 18.01 -2.27
N PHE A 96 -16.30 19.21 -1.80
CA PHE A 96 -15.27 20.16 -1.37
C PHE A 96 -15.28 20.30 0.16
N ALA A 97 -14.33 19.68 0.83
CA ALA A 97 -14.15 19.86 2.28
C ALA A 97 -13.21 21.03 2.55
N GLU A 98 -13.70 22.11 3.11
CA GLU A 98 -12.87 23.30 3.41
C GLU A 98 -11.69 22.96 4.34
N SER A 99 -10.61 23.71 4.24
CA SER A 99 -9.54 23.65 5.22
C SER A 99 -10.08 23.86 6.64
N GLY A 100 -9.86 22.86 7.52
CA GLY A 100 -10.45 22.79 8.85
C GLY A 100 -11.84 22.16 8.91
N ALA A 101 -12.40 21.68 7.80
CA ALA A 101 -13.50 20.73 7.83
C ALA A 101 -12.96 19.33 8.14
N LYS A 102 -13.61 18.61 9.02
CA LYS A 102 -13.28 17.23 9.37
C LYS A 102 -14.55 16.38 9.33
N LEU A 103 -14.63 15.48 8.38
CA LEU A 103 -15.67 14.46 8.26
C LEU A 103 -15.18 13.21 9.00
N VAL A 104 -15.85 12.82 10.07
CA VAL A 104 -15.47 11.68 10.93
C VAL A 104 -16.49 10.57 10.78
N SER A 105 -16.06 9.44 10.26
CA SER A 105 -16.91 8.26 10.14
C SER A 105 -17.45 7.80 11.49
N MET A 106 -18.62 7.17 11.48
CA MET A 106 -19.16 6.49 12.65
C MET A 106 -18.15 5.48 13.20
N THR A 107 -18.05 5.41 14.52
CA THR A 107 -17.28 4.35 15.21
C THR A 107 -17.95 2.98 15.00
N ALA A 108 -17.28 1.90 15.39
CA ALA A 108 -17.85 0.55 15.33
C ALA A 108 -19.17 0.43 16.11
N GLU A 109 -19.24 1.05 17.29
CA GLU A 109 -20.47 1.07 18.12
C GLU A 109 -21.57 1.88 17.45
N GLU A 110 -21.30 3.11 17.01
CA GLU A 110 -22.26 3.96 16.31
C GLU A 110 -22.78 3.29 15.03
N ASN A 111 -21.88 2.66 14.26
CA ASN A 111 -22.25 1.95 13.02
C ASN A 111 -23.17 0.74 13.28
N LYS A 112 -22.92 0.03 14.38
CA LYS A 112 -23.74 -1.11 14.79
C LYS A 112 -25.14 -0.68 15.23
N ASP A 113 -25.26 0.47 15.90
CA ASP A 113 -26.51 1.00 16.44
C ASP A 113 -27.25 1.91 15.45
N SER A 114 -26.66 2.20 14.29
CA SER A 114 -27.25 3.04 13.24
C SER A 114 -28.41 2.36 12.52
N ASP A 115 -29.47 3.12 12.23
CA ASP A 115 -30.57 2.71 11.35
C ASP A 115 -30.11 2.56 9.88
N VAL A 116 -29.00 3.26 9.52
CA VAL A 116 -28.38 3.24 8.18
C VAL A 116 -26.88 2.93 8.33
N PRO A 117 -26.52 1.66 8.60
CA PRO A 117 -25.12 1.27 8.76
C PRO A 117 -24.28 1.65 7.55
N LEU A 118 -22.97 1.86 7.78
CA LEU A 118 -22.01 2.11 6.71
C LEU A 118 -22.12 1.04 5.61
N SER A 119 -22.11 1.50 4.38
CA SER A 119 -22.10 0.63 3.20
C SER A 119 -20.69 0.05 2.95
N SER A 120 -20.28 -0.08 1.70
CA SER A 120 -18.92 -0.54 1.34
C SER A 120 -17.83 0.50 1.63
N ALA A 121 -18.20 1.78 1.77
CA ALA A 121 -17.28 2.87 2.07
C ALA A 121 -17.96 4.06 2.75
N VAL A 122 -17.15 4.92 3.36
CA VAL A 122 -17.60 6.20 3.94
C VAL A 122 -17.91 7.20 2.83
N ILE A 123 -16.98 7.37 1.87
CA ILE A 123 -17.23 8.14 0.64
C ILE A 123 -17.31 7.15 -0.52
N TYR A 124 -18.43 7.11 -1.18
CA TYR A 124 -18.72 6.12 -2.22
C TYR A 124 -19.22 6.74 -3.51
N ALA A 125 -18.79 6.18 -4.63
CA ALA A 125 -19.44 6.39 -5.93
C ALA A 125 -19.34 5.12 -6.78
N GLU A 126 -20.35 4.87 -7.58
CA GLU A 126 -20.39 3.74 -8.51
C GLU A 126 -21.02 4.15 -9.84
N ASN A 127 -20.48 3.63 -10.95
CA ASN A 127 -20.99 3.85 -12.30
C ASN A 127 -21.22 5.34 -12.61
N SER A 128 -20.27 6.19 -12.22
CA SER A 128 -20.38 7.65 -12.27
C SER A 128 -19.17 8.27 -12.97
N GLU A 129 -19.32 9.49 -13.47
CA GLU A 129 -18.26 10.20 -14.18
C GLU A 129 -18.01 11.61 -13.62
N ASN A 130 -16.81 12.14 -13.85
CA ASN A 130 -16.42 13.50 -13.47
C ASN A 130 -16.60 13.77 -11.96
N ILE A 131 -16.04 12.92 -11.12
CA ILE A 131 -16.10 13.04 -9.67
C ILE A 131 -14.85 13.72 -9.15
N THR A 132 -15.04 14.70 -8.27
CA THR A 132 -13.92 15.36 -7.59
C THR A 132 -14.09 15.32 -6.06
N LEU A 133 -13.03 14.93 -5.36
CA LEU A 133 -12.89 15.02 -3.91
C LEU A 133 -11.71 15.93 -3.59
N THR A 134 -11.94 17.07 -2.91
CA THR A 134 -10.92 18.10 -2.72
C THR A 134 -11.24 19.07 -1.57
N GLY A 135 -10.41 20.10 -1.37
CA GLY A 135 -10.74 21.30 -0.56
C GLY A 135 -9.82 21.60 0.62
N GLY A 136 -8.90 20.73 0.97
CA GLY A 136 -7.95 20.92 2.09
C GLY A 136 -8.45 20.48 3.46
N GLY A 137 -9.62 19.84 3.52
CA GLY A 137 -10.16 19.24 4.74
C GLY A 137 -9.66 17.83 5.01
N THR A 138 -10.26 17.17 6.00
CA THR A 138 -9.91 15.82 6.45
C THR A 138 -11.12 14.89 6.40
N ILE A 139 -10.92 13.67 5.92
CA ILE A 139 -11.86 12.56 6.07
C ILE A 139 -11.21 11.52 6.97
N CYS A 140 -11.85 11.20 8.10
CA CYS A 140 -11.35 10.29 9.13
C CYS A 140 -12.23 9.04 9.23
N GLY A 141 -11.63 7.87 9.18
CA GLY A 141 -12.35 6.58 9.14
C GLY A 141 -12.75 6.02 10.50
N SER A 142 -12.32 6.62 11.61
CA SER A 142 -12.51 6.08 12.97
C SER A 142 -11.98 4.64 13.14
N GLY A 143 -10.91 4.29 12.42
CA GLY A 143 -10.39 2.93 12.27
C GLY A 143 -9.98 2.28 13.57
N GLU A 144 -9.44 3.02 14.52
CA GLU A 144 -9.07 2.49 15.83
C GLU A 144 -10.26 1.90 16.58
N SER A 145 -11.47 2.41 16.37
CA SER A 145 -12.68 1.89 17.00
C SER A 145 -13.07 0.48 16.52
N TYR A 146 -12.56 0.07 15.37
CA TYR A 146 -12.79 -1.24 14.76
C TYR A 146 -11.70 -2.26 15.10
N THR A 147 -10.78 -1.94 15.98
CA THR A 147 -9.71 -2.85 16.39
C THR A 147 -9.99 -3.44 17.76
N LEU A 148 -9.42 -4.60 18.02
CA LEU A 148 -9.47 -5.20 19.36
C LEU A 148 -8.63 -4.39 20.35
N SER A 149 -9.05 -4.38 21.61
CA SER A 149 -8.20 -3.88 22.69
C SER A 149 -6.97 -4.78 22.86
N PRO A 150 -5.84 -4.28 23.40
CA PRO A 150 -4.69 -5.13 23.67
C PRO A 150 -5.01 -6.31 24.61
N GLU A 151 -6.00 -6.18 25.47
CA GLU A 151 -6.45 -7.22 26.40
C GLU A 151 -7.24 -8.31 25.66
N ASP A 152 -8.04 -7.93 24.65
CA ASP A 152 -8.79 -8.88 23.84
C ASP A 152 -7.92 -9.55 22.76
N GLU A 153 -6.87 -8.87 22.30
CA GLU A 153 -5.90 -9.44 21.37
C GLU A 153 -5.02 -10.53 22.01
N ALA A 154 -4.59 -10.34 23.25
CA ALA A 154 -3.63 -11.24 23.91
C ALA A 154 -4.04 -12.73 23.90
N PRO A 155 -5.33 -13.11 24.15
CA PRO A 155 -5.75 -14.51 24.05
C PRO A 155 -5.67 -15.07 22.63
N LEU A 156 -5.87 -14.25 21.61
CA LEU A 156 -5.83 -14.68 20.21
C LEU A 156 -4.43 -15.15 19.81
N TYR A 157 -3.41 -14.50 20.32
CA TYR A 157 -2.01 -14.90 20.07
C TYR A 157 -1.65 -16.24 20.70
N ALA A 158 -2.38 -16.67 21.72
CA ALA A 158 -2.18 -17.97 22.36
C ALA A 158 -2.85 -19.14 21.60
N LEU A 159 -3.74 -18.88 20.65
CA LEU A 159 -4.42 -19.93 19.89
C LEU A 159 -3.45 -20.54 18.87
N LYS A 160 -3.30 -21.88 18.92
CA LYS A 160 -2.44 -22.62 17.96
C LYS A 160 -2.88 -22.48 16.50
N GLU A 161 -4.14 -22.15 16.28
CA GLU A 161 -4.77 -21.95 14.99
C GLU A 161 -4.60 -20.52 14.45
N PHE A 162 -4.19 -19.62 15.30
CA PHE A 162 -3.80 -18.30 14.85
C PHE A 162 -2.60 -18.46 13.94
N ASN A 163 -2.84 -18.21 12.69
CA ASN A 163 -1.93 -18.46 11.61
C ASN A 163 -0.51 -17.99 12.01
N LEU A 164 0.46 -18.78 11.65
CA LEU A 164 1.88 -18.51 11.78
C LEU A 164 2.26 -17.06 11.39
N TYR A 165 1.60 -16.54 10.39
CA TYR A 165 1.58 -15.17 9.91
C TYR A 165 1.40 -14.12 11.02
N THR A 166 0.40 -14.30 11.85
CA THR A 166 0.07 -13.39 12.94
C THR A 166 1.19 -13.24 13.95
N ARG A 167 1.85 -14.36 14.30
CA ARG A 167 2.95 -14.37 15.29
C ARG A 167 4.22 -13.69 14.79
N VAL A 168 4.51 -13.78 13.50
CA VAL A 168 5.70 -13.14 12.91
C VAL A 168 5.53 -11.64 12.88
N ILE A 169 4.38 -11.23 12.46
CA ILE A 169 4.03 -9.83 12.37
C ILE A 169 4.04 -9.21 13.77
N GLU A 170 3.55 -9.92 14.76
CA GLU A 170 3.50 -9.49 16.15
C GLU A 170 4.88 -9.23 16.76
N ALA A 171 5.85 -10.08 16.49
CA ALA A 171 7.20 -9.91 17.01
C ALA A 171 7.89 -8.62 16.51
N ARG A 172 7.46 -8.08 15.37
CA ARG A 172 8.03 -6.89 14.74
C ARG A 172 7.09 -5.70 14.69
N ARG A 173 5.79 -5.95 14.73
CA ARG A 173 4.73 -4.96 14.65
C ARG A 173 3.69 -5.28 15.68
N ARG A 174 3.17 -4.30 16.33
CA ARG A 174 1.94 -4.44 17.10
C ARG A 174 0.76 -4.29 16.16
N ILE A 175 0.46 -5.32 15.36
CA ILE A 175 -0.73 -5.31 14.52
C ILE A 175 -1.95 -5.50 15.41
N ARG A 176 -2.86 -4.59 15.31
CA ARG A 176 -4.16 -4.67 15.95
C ARG A 176 -5.16 -5.31 14.98
N PHE A 177 -5.84 -6.32 15.45
CA PHE A 177 -6.84 -7.03 14.65
C PHE A 177 -8.18 -6.32 14.70
N ALA A 178 -8.96 -6.52 13.63
CA ALA A 178 -10.33 -6.07 13.61
C ALA A 178 -11.17 -6.82 14.64
N SER A 179 -12.12 -6.12 15.25
CA SER A 179 -13.02 -6.66 16.26
C SER A 179 -14.01 -7.72 15.73
N GLY A 180 -14.09 -7.94 14.44
CA GLY A 180 -15.11 -8.75 13.81
C GLY A 180 -16.32 -7.95 13.35
N ASP A 181 -16.43 -6.68 13.73
CA ASP A 181 -17.44 -5.77 13.21
C ASP A 181 -17.18 -5.45 11.74
N LYS A 182 -18.23 -5.19 10.98
CA LYS A 182 -18.11 -4.85 9.57
C LYS A 182 -17.38 -3.51 9.41
N ARG A 183 -16.16 -3.56 8.87
CA ARG A 183 -15.38 -2.40 8.50
C ARG A 183 -15.77 -1.91 7.12
N SER A 184 -15.56 -0.64 6.87
CA SER A 184 -15.78 0.00 5.57
C SER A 184 -14.51 0.68 5.09
N LYS A 185 -14.29 0.68 3.80
CA LYS A 185 -13.25 1.48 3.15
C LYS A 185 -13.50 2.96 3.42
N LEU A 186 -12.47 3.78 3.39
CA LEU A 186 -12.69 5.21 3.62
C LEU A 186 -13.22 5.90 2.36
N VAL A 187 -12.55 5.70 1.22
CA VAL A 187 -13.01 6.18 -0.10
C VAL A 187 -13.06 4.99 -1.04
N HIS A 188 -14.15 4.82 -1.76
CA HIS A 188 -14.27 3.76 -2.77
C HIS A 188 -15.03 4.27 -4.00
N PHE A 189 -14.34 4.42 -5.10
CA PHE A 189 -14.94 4.74 -6.39
C PHE A 189 -14.87 3.50 -7.28
N LYS A 190 -16.06 3.05 -7.73
CA LYS A 190 -16.22 1.81 -8.48
C LYS A 190 -16.82 2.08 -9.86
N ASN A 191 -16.15 1.53 -10.90
CA ASN A 191 -16.61 1.69 -12.30
C ASN A 191 -16.83 3.16 -12.67
N CYS A 192 -15.93 4.06 -12.24
CA CYS A 192 -16.05 5.49 -12.48
C CYS A 192 -15.10 5.96 -13.57
N GLU A 193 -15.48 7.05 -14.24
CA GLU A 193 -14.70 7.69 -15.29
C GLU A 193 -14.33 9.12 -14.88
N ASN A 194 -13.11 9.57 -15.17
CA ASN A 194 -12.63 10.93 -14.86
C ASN A 194 -12.72 11.25 -13.36
N VAL A 195 -12.03 10.50 -12.55
CA VAL A 195 -11.95 10.68 -11.09
C VAL A 195 -10.80 11.60 -10.73
N ASN A 196 -11.05 12.56 -9.85
CA ASN A 196 -10.04 13.47 -9.34
C ASN A 196 -10.08 13.53 -7.80
N ILE A 197 -9.01 13.09 -7.16
CA ILE A 197 -8.84 13.17 -5.69
C ILE A 197 -7.62 14.03 -5.43
N ASN A 198 -7.81 15.21 -4.87
CA ASN A 198 -6.68 16.09 -4.64
C ASN A 198 -6.84 16.97 -3.42
N ASN A 199 -5.70 17.44 -2.89
CA ASN A 199 -5.66 18.40 -1.80
C ASN A 199 -6.62 18.03 -0.65
N ILE A 200 -6.45 16.83 -0.11
CA ILE A 200 -7.29 16.26 0.94
C ILE A 200 -6.47 15.38 1.88
N VAL A 201 -6.86 15.31 3.14
CA VAL A 201 -6.30 14.39 4.13
C VAL A 201 -7.26 13.22 4.31
N LEU A 202 -6.77 12.00 4.18
CA LEU A 202 -7.46 10.76 4.51
C LEU A 202 -6.77 10.14 5.72
N SER A 203 -7.49 9.85 6.79
CA SER A 203 -6.85 9.40 8.02
C SER A 203 -7.63 8.34 8.77
N ASP A 204 -6.91 7.57 9.58
CA ASP A 204 -7.48 6.60 10.50
C ASP A 204 -8.53 5.70 9.84
N SER A 205 -8.17 5.09 8.72
CA SER A 205 -9.05 4.18 7.99
C SER A 205 -9.29 2.89 8.78
N ALA A 206 -10.49 2.36 8.70
CA ALA A 206 -10.84 1.07 9.32
C ALA A 206 -10.44 -0.13 8.44
N GLU A 207 -10.35 0.08 7.13
CA GLU A 207 -9.96 -0.88 6.09
C GLU A 207 -9.17 -0.12 5.01
N TRP A 208 -9.12 -0.58 3.79
CA TRP A 208 -8.47 0.10 2.66
C TRP A 208 -8.88 1.57 2.58
N THR A 209 -7.90 2.46 2.42
CA THR A 209 -8.16 3.89 2.59
C THR A 209 -8.75 4.52 1.32
N CYS A 210 -8.10 4.35 0.18
CA CYS A 210 -8.54 4.95 -1.09
C CYS A 210 -8.55 3.90 -2.19
N VAL A 211 -9.73 3.47 -2.59
CA VAL A 211 -9.92 2.39 -3.55
C VAL A 211 -10.48 2.91 -4.87
N ILE A 212 -9.74 2.67 -5.93
CA ILE A 212 -10.11 2.96 -7.32
C ILE A 212 -10.34 1.61 -8.00
N ASP A 213 -11.60 1.22 -8.18
CA ASP A 213 -12.02 -0.12 -8.59
C ASP A 213 -12.73 -0.07 -9.96
N GLY A 214 -12.12 -0.67 -10.98
CA GLY A 214 -12.67 -0.67 -12.33
C GLY A 214 -12.80 0.74 -12.94
N CYS A 215 -12.03 1.70 -12.47
CA CYS A 215 -12.09 3.09 -12.92
C CYS A 215 -11.16 3.35 -14.09
N ASN A 216 -11.45 4.40 -14.82
CA ASN A 216 -10.64 4.85 -15.94
C ASN A 216 -10.40 6.36 -15.86
N ASN A 217 -9.18 6.80 -16.21
CA ASN A 217 -8.77 8.20 -16.14
C ASN A 217 -8.89 8.79 -14.72
N THR A 218 -8.00 8.38 -13.83
CA THR A 218 -7.97 8.83 -12.43
C THR A 218 -6.72 9.63 -12.12
N GLU A 219 -6.89 10.79 -11.51
CA GLU A 219 -5.81 11.62 -10.95
C GLU A 219 -5.91 11.66 -9.42
N ILE A 220 -4.85 11.26 -8.73
CA ILE A 220 -4.71 11.37 -7.26
C ILE A 220 -3.47 12.21 -6.99
N LYS A 221 -3.65 13.41 -6.43
CA LYS A 221 -2.56 14.35 -6.29
C LYS A 221 -2.68 15.20 -5.02
N ASP A 222 -1.53 15.55 -4.43
CA ASP A 222 -1.51 16.39 -3.23
C ASP A 222 -2.41 15.78 -2.12
N VAL A 223 -2.29 14.48 -1.88
CA VAL A 223 -3.06 13.74 -0.87
C VAL A 223 -2.15 13.32 0.26
N VAL A 224 -2.61 13.49 1.49
CA VAL A 224 -1.96 12.92 2.67
C VAL A 224 -2.82 11.77 3.19
N ILE A 225 -2.22 10.58 3.31
CA ILE A 225 -2.81 9.45 4.03
C ILE A 225 -2.03 9.26 5.33
N ASP A 226 -2.73 9.41 6.45
CA ASP A 226 -2.18 9.32 7.80
C ASP A 226 -2.97 8.31 8.64
N ASN A 227 -2.63 7.05 8.49
CA ASN A 227 -3.24 5.96 9.23
C ASN A 227 -2.43 5.57 10.47
N ASN A 228 -3.07 4.86 11.38
CA ASN A 228 -2.36 4.11 12.40
C ASN A 228 -1.56 2.99 11.74
N MET A 229 -0.23 3.07 11.79
CA MET A 229 0.66 2.13 11.11
C MET A 229 0.61 0.70 11.67
N HIS A 230 -0.03 0.49 12.82
CA HIS A 230 -0.16 -0.83 13.43
C HIS A 230 -1.52 -1.50 13.19
N VAL A 231 -2.40 -0.89 12.42
CA VAL A 231 -3.70 -1.48 12.06
C VAL A 231 -3.60 -2.23 10.74
N ALA A 232 -4.02 -3.47 10.75
CA ALA A 232 -3.99 -4.34 9.57
C ALA A 232 -5.02 -3.92 8.52
N ASN A 233 -4.69 -4.16 7.25
CA ASN A 233 -5.52 -3.88 6.08
C ASN A 233 -5.90 -2.40 5.92
N THR A 234 -5.05 -1.51 6.35
CA THR A 234 -5.20 -0.07 6.11
C THR A 234 -4.38 0.36 4.91
N ASP A 235 -4.47 -0.39 3.81
CA ASP A 235 -3.81 -0.07 2.55
C ASP A 235 -4.06 1.41 2.19
N GLY A 236 -3.05 2.09 1.63
CA GLY A 236 -3.15 3.52 1.34
C GLY A 236 -3.99 3.79 0.09
N ILE A 237 -3.46 3.46 -1.08
CA ILE A 237 -4.16 3.59 -2.36
C ILE A 237 -4.18 2.23 -3.05
N ASP A 238 -5.37 1.68 -3.24
CA ASP A 238 -5.63 0.47 -3.99
C ASP A 238 -6.14 0.79 -5.40
N VAL A 239 -5.35 0.44 -6.40
CA VAL A 239 -5.74 0.50 -7.81
C VAL A 239 -6.22 -0.89 -8.21
N CYS A 240 -7.53 -1.11 -8.24
CA CYS A 240 -8.14 -2.40 -8.52
C CYS A 240 -8.69 -2.42 -9.94
N GLY A 241 -8.10 -3.23 -10.86
CA GLY A 241 -8.62 -3.40 -12.21
C GLY A 241 -8.87 -2.11 -12.97
N SER A 242 -8.09 -1.07 -12.73
CA SER A 242 -8.27 0.29 -13.25
C SER A 242 -7.15 0.68 -14.19
N SER A 243 -7.41 1.61 -15.11
CA SER A 243 -6.42 2.03 -16.10
C SER A 243 -6.33 3.56 -16.23
N PHE A 244 -5.19 4.06 -16.75
CA PHE A 244 -4.87 5.49 -16.86
C PHE A 244 -4.96 6.20 -15.50
N VAL A 245 -4.21 5.67 -14.52
CA VAL A 245 -4.18 6.19 -13.15
C VAL A 245 -2.86 6.92 -12.91
N ASN A 246 -2.95 8.17 -12.47
CA ASN A 246 -1.80 8.98 -12.06
C ASN A 246 -1.89 9.29 -10.56
N ILE A 247 -0.87 8.88 -9.83
CA ILE A 247 -0.71 9.18 -8.40
C ILE A 247 0.54 10.04 -8.27
N SER A 248 0.42 11.27 -7.78
CA SER A 248 1.55 12.18 -7.73
C SER A 248 1.56 13.09 -6.52
N HIS A 249 2.77 13.40 -6.02
CA HIS A 249 2.97 14.31 -4.91
C HIS A 249 2.09 13.98 -3.71
N CYS A 250 2.11 12.71 -3.28
CA CYS A 250 1.35 12.22 -2.13
C CYS A 250 2.29 11.81 -0.99
N PHE A 251 1.84 12.01 0.25
CA PHE A 251 2.45 11.44 1.44
C PHE A 251 1.55 10.34 2.00
N ILE A 252 2.07 9.13 2.09
CA ILE A 252 1.27 7.98 2.54
C ILE A 252 2.00 7.27 3.68
N ALA A 253 1.36 7.21 4.86
CA ALA A 253 1.79 6.45 6.01
C ALA A 253 0.68 5.49 6.43
N THR A 254 0.95 4.18 6.41
CA THR A 254 -0.09 3.18 6.61
C THR A 254 0.41 1.85 7.17
N GLY A 255 -0.49 1.06 7.71
CA GLY A 255 -0.18 -0.23 8.32
C GLY A 255 -0.05 -1.39 7.35
N ASP A 256 -0.63 -1.27 6.16
CA ASP A 256 -0.54 -2.25 5.08
C ASP A 256 0.07 -1.61 3.82
N ASP A 257 -0.12 -2.14 2.62
CA ASP A 257 0.52 -1.66 1.40
C ASP A 257 0.24 -0.17 1.13
N ALA A 258 1.27 0.67 0.87
CA ALA A 258 1.04 2.10 0.71
C ALA A 258 0.40 2.46 -0.64
N VAL A 259 0.93 1.92 -1.73
CA VAL A 259 0.29 1.96 -3.05
C VAL A 259 0.30 0.53 -3.60
N VAL A 260 -0.87 0.00 -3.91
CA VAL A 260 -1.00 -1.37 -4.41
C VAL A 260 -1.92 -1.47 -5.62
N LEU A 261 -1.49 -2.30 -6.58
CA LEU A 261 -2.22 -2.63 -7.79
C LEU A 261 -2.75 -4.07 -7.68
N LYS A 262 -4.06 -4.26 -7.76
CA LYS A 262 -4.73 -5.55 -7.64
C LYS A 262 -5.62 -5.79 -8.86
N SER A 263 -5.48 -6.93 -9.52
CA SER A 263 -6.23 -7.27 -10.74
C SER A 263 -7.06 -8.56 -10.60
N PRO A 264 -7.97 -8.64 -9.61
CA PRO A 264 -8.77 -9.84 -9.41
C PRO A 264 -9.85 -10.04 -10.50
N GLU A 265 -10.39 -8.96 -11.07
CA GLU A 265 -11.53 -8.98 -11.98
C GLU A 265 -11.26 -8.34 -13.35
N ASN A 266 -10.39 -7.32 -13.41
CA ASN A 266 -10.07 -6.60 -14.64
C ASN A 266 -8.56 -6.35 -14.77
N GLU A 267 -8.10 -6.12 -16.01
CA GLU A 267 -6.73 -5.71 -16.30
C GLU A 267 -6.40 -4.34 -15.73
N ILE A 268 -5.11 -4.11 -15.47
CA ILE A 268 -4.56 -2.81 -15.11
C ILE A 268 -3.59 -2.35 -16.19
N SER A 269 -3.72 -1.11 -16.64
CA SER A 269 -2.73 -0.53 -17.54
C SER A 269 -2.49 0.96 -17.30
N ASP A 270 -1.30 1.40 -17.70
CA ASP A 270 -0.95 2.82 -17.76
C ASP A 270 -1.10 3.54 -16.40
N VAL A 271 -0.40 2.99 -15.40
CA VAL A 271 -0.35 3.54 -14.03
C VAL A 271 0.98 4.23 -13.79
N ASN A 272 0.93 5.47 -13.31
CA ASN A 272 2.11 6.25 -12.93
C ASN A 272 2.05 6.65 -11.45
N VAL A 273 3.13 6.41 -10.72
CA VAL A 273 3.31 6.86 -9.33
C VAL A 273 4.56 7.73 -9.29
N THR A 274 4.41 9.02 -9.03
CA THR A 274 5.54 9.95 -9.13
C THR A 274 5.59 10.94 -7.96
N ASP A 275 6.80 11.34 -7.60
CA ASP A 275 7.01 12.39 -6.60
C ASP A 275 6.34 12.09 -5.25
N CYS A 276 6.27 10.83 -4.83
CA CYS A 276 5.57 10.39 -3.62
C CYS A 276 6.53 10.02 -2.48
N VAL A 277 6.06 10.22 -1.25
CA VAL A 277 6.71 9.76 -0.02
C VAL A 277 5.84 8.67 0.60
N LEU A 278 6.38 7.45 0.68
CA LEU A 278 5.63 6.27 1.08
C LEU A 278 6.25 5.60 2.31
N SER A 279 5.44 5.36 3.32
CA SER A 279 5.81 4.63 4.54
C SER A 279 4.77 3.54 4.81
N SER A 280 5.24 2.31 4.93
CA SER A 280 4.36 1.16 5.12
C SER A 280 5.00 0.10 6.00
N LEU A 281 4.20 -0.52 6.85
CA LEU A 281 4.63 -1.74 7.56
C LEU A 281 4.45 -3.02 6.71
N ALA A 282 3.88 -2.91 5.50
CA ALA A 282 3.90 -3.94 4.47
C ALA A 282 4.81 -3.51 3.31
N ASN A 283 4.27 -3.22 2.13
CA ASN A 283 5.06 -2.82 0.98
C ASN A 283 4.82 -1.35 0.65
N CYS A 284 5.87 -0.60 0.29
CA CYS A 284 5.68 0.79 -0.12
C CYS A 284 5.00 0.87 -1.48
N PHE A 285 5.45 0.09 -2.45
CA PHE A 285 4.77 -0.10 -3.73
C PHE A 285 4.61 -1.59 -4.01
N LYS A 286 3.41 -2.00 -4.43
CA LYS A 286 3.12 -3.41 -4.74
C LYS A 286 2.24 -3.58 -5.97
N ILE A 287 2.54 -4.59 -6.76
CA ILE A 287 1.62 -5.23 -7.71
C ILE A 287 1.29 -6.59 -7.14
N GLY A 288 0.03 -6.83 -6.84
CA GLY A 288 -0.42 -8.10 -6.23
C GLY A 288 -0.92 -7.94 -4.79
N THR A 289 -1.11 -9.03 -4.09
CA THR A 289 -0.97 -10.45 -4.48
C THR A 289 -2.13 -10.91 -5.41
N GLU A 290 -3.29 -10.24 -5.35
CA GLU A 290 -4.46 -10.51 -6.19
C GLU A 290 -4.18 -10.11 -7.66
N THR A 291 -3.71 -11.08 -8.49
CA THR A 291 -3.29 -10.85 -9.88
C THR A 291 -3.82 -11.94 -10.80
N ALA A 292 -5.13 -11.89 -11.08
CA ALA A 292 -5.80 -12.82 -11.98
C ALA A 292 -5.86 -12.33 -13.43
N PHE A 293 -5.83 -11.00 -13.64
CA PHE A 293 -5.82 -10.34 -14.94
C PHE A 293 -4.53 -9.57 -15.15
N ASP A 294 -4.16 -9.30 -16.40
CA ASP A 294 -2.86 -8.77 -16.76
C ASP A 294 -2.63 -7.35 -16.23
N VAL A 295 -1.36 -7.05 -15.94
CA VAL A 295 -0.91 -5.72 -15.49
C VAL A 295 0.22 -5.25 -16.40
N LYS A 296 0.09 -4.05 -16.98
CA LYS A 296 1.08 -3.54 -17.94
C LYS A 296 1.29 -2.03 -17.87
N ASN A 297 2.45 -1.58 -18.32
CA ASN A 297 2.80 -0.17 -18.42
C ASN A 297 2.70 0.56 -17.07
N VAL A 298 3.44 0.10 -16.08
CA VAL A 298 3.46 0.73 -14.75
C VAL A 298 4.80 1.42 -14.53
N ARG A 299 4.76 2.66 -14.11
CA ARG A 299 5.95 3.45 -13.83
C ARG A 299 5.91 4.06 -12.43
N ILE A 300 6.98 3.86 -11.69
CA ILE A 300 7.22 4.51 -10.41
C ILE A 300 8.49 5.35 -10.56
N ASP A 301 8.42 6.65 -10.27
CA ASP A 301 9.54 7.57 -10.45
C ASP A 301 9.65 8.60 -9.34
N ASN A 302 10.88 8.92 -8.97
CA ASN A 302 11.21 10.02 -8.06
C ASN A 302 10.48 9.93 -6.70
N CYS A 303 10.54 8.75 -6.06
CA CYS A 303 9.86 8.49 -4.79
C CYS A 303 10.86 8.26 -3.64
N TYR A 304 10.37 8.49 -2.42
CA TYR A 304 11.07 8.18 -1.19
C TYR A 304 10.27 7.18 -0.36
N PHE A 305 10.87 6.03 -0.05
CA PHE A 305 10.28 4.95 0.75
C PHE A 305 10.99 4.86 2.09
N PHE A 306 10.27 4.85 3.19
CA PHE A 306 10.94 4.84 4.49
C PHE A 306 10.12 4.15 5.58
N LEU A 307 10.83 3.80 6.66
CA LEU A 307 10.22 3.52 7.96
C LEU A 307 10.71 4.56 8.96
N PRO A 308 9.83 5.06 9.85
CA PRO A 308 10.23 5.97 10.92
C PRO A 308 11.25 5.35 11.86
N ASP A 309 12.08 6.17 12.49
CA ASP A 309 13.03 5.74 13.51
C ASP A 309 12.35 4.94 14.62
N GLY A 310 12.98 3.85 15.01
CA GLY A 310 12.48 2.93 16.04
C GLY A 310 11.42 1.94 15.57
N ILE A 311 10.95 2.06 14.33
CA ILE A 311 10.07 1.07 13.69
C ILE A 311 10.91 0.08 12.92
N THR A 312 10.66 -1.20 13.15
CA THR A 312 11.23 -2.29 12.37
C THR A 312 10.10 -3.11 11.78
N GLY A 313 10.32 -3.66 10.63
CA GLY A 313 9.32 -4.53 10.00
C GLY A 313 9.03 -4.15 8.61
N GLY A 314 8.34 -3.60 7.91
CA GLY A 314 8.11 -3.43 6.48
C GLY A 314 8.58 -4.63 5.63
N TYR A 315 7.90 -4.96 4.55
CA TYR A 315 8.34 -6.10 3.75
C TYR A 315 9.26 -5.64 2.63
N SER A 316 8.70 -4.99 1.64
CA SER A 316 9.47 -4.62 0.46
C SER A 316 9.26 -3.16 0.10
N GLY A 317 10.28 -2.55 -0.47
CA GLY A 317 10.15 -1.25 -1.11
C GLY A 317 9.33 -1.39 -2.39
N ILE A 318 9.75 -2.29 -3.27
CA ILE A 318 9.08 -2.60 -4.52
C ILE A 318 8.75 -4.10 -4.52
N ALA A 319 7.46 -4.46 -4.56
CA ALA A 319 6.99 -5.82 -4.69
C ALA A 319 6.20 -5.99 -6.01
N ILE A 320 6.61 -6.96 -6.82
CA ILE A 320 5.94 -7.29 -8.10
C ILE A 320 5.59 -8.78 -8.05
N GLU A 321 4.32 -9.08 -7.88
CA GLU A 321 3.85 -10.43 -7.57
C GLU A 321 2.74 -10.88 -8.53
N SER A 322 3.03 -11.85 -9.39
CA SER A 322 2.00 -12.55 -10.15
C SER A 322 1.68 -13.87 -9.47
N ALA A 323 0.57 -13.92 -8.74
CA ALA A 323 0.21 -15.08 -7.93
C ALA A 323 -0.97 -15.89 -8.50
N ASP A 324 -1.85 -15.24 -9.24
CA ASP A 324 -3.14 -15.82 -9.63
C ASP A 324 -3.31 -16.01 -11.14
N GLY A 325 -2.20 -16.00 -11.89
CA GLY A 325 -2.20 -16.31 -13.31
C GLY A 325 -2.12 -15.13 -14.26
N ALA A 326 -1.93 -13.90 -13.77
CA ALA A 326 -1.72 -12.70 -14.58
C ALA A 326 -0.36 -12.70 -15.27
N VAL A 327 -0.28 -12.06 -16.43
CA VAL A 327 0.97 -11.63 -17.04
C VAL A 327 1.25 -10.19 -16.65
N ILE A 328 2.39 -9.94 -16.00
CA ILE A 328 2.83 -8.60 -15.59
C ILE A 328 3.95 -8.18 -16.53
N GLN A 329 3.79 -7.05 -17.24
CA GLN A 329 4.72 -6.61 -18.28
C GLN A 329 5.00 -5.13 -18.26
N ASN A 330 6.21 -4.76 -18.72
CA ASN A 330 6.62 -3.37 -18.93
C ASN A 330 6.49 -2.53 -17.64
N ILE A 331 7.23 -2.94 -16.61
CA ILE A 331 7.26 -2.26 -15.31
C ILE A 331 8.58 -1.51 -15.18
N THR A 332 8.53 -0.24 -14.81
CA THR A 332 9.72 0.57 -14.54
C THR A 332 9.63 1.24 -13.17
N ALA A 333 10.65 1.01 -12.34
CA ALA A 333 10.83 1.74 -11.08
C ALA A 333 12.18 2.46 -11.09
N GLU A 334 12.16 3.79 -10.99
CA GLU A 334 13.38 4.57 -11.12
C GLU A 334 13.46 5.77 -10.16
N ASN A 335 14.70 6.18 -9.88
CA ASN A 335 14.99 7.35 -9.03
C ASN A 335 14.37 7.25 -7.63
N ILE A 336 14.53 6.10 -6.98
CA ILE A 336 13.91 5.82 -5.68
C ILE A 336 14.98 5.78 -4.59
N LYS A 337 14.70 6.44 -3.48
CA LYS A 337 15.47 6.31 -2.25
C LYS A 337 14.67 5.51 -1.22
N MET A 338 15.37 4.65 -0.48
CA MET A 338 14.76 3.81 0.56
C MET A 338 15.55 3.90 1.85
N ASP A 339 14.86 4.00 2.99
CA ASP A 339 15.48 3.95 4.32
C ASP A 339 14.68 3.07 5.28
N GLY A 340 15.34 2.10 5.88
CA GLY A 340 14.73 1.21 6.88
C GLY A 340 13.81 0.12 6.31
N ILE A 341 13.65 0.03 5.00
CA ILE A 341 12.82 -0.98 4.34
C ILE A 341 13.53 -2.34 4.39
N SER A 342 12.84 -3.39 4.79
CA SER A 342 13.48 -4.70 5.00
C SER A 342 14.10 -5.26 3.73
N SER A 343 13.38 -5.29 2.62
CA SER A 343 13.89 -5.76 1.32
C SER A 343 13.68 -4.70 0.24
N PRO A 344 14.73 -4.30 -0.48
CA PRO A 344 14.58 -3.30 -1.54
C PRO A 344 13.62 -3.73 -2.65
N VAL A 345 13.76 -4.97 -3.16
CA VAL A 345 13.02 -5.46 -4.32
C VAL A 345 12.58 -6.91 -4.11
N LEU A 346 11.31 -7.18 -4.34
CA LEU A 346 10.74 -8.51 -4.45
C LEU A 346 10.04 -8.65 -5.80
N ILE A 347 10.50 -9.59 -6.63
CA ILE A 347 9.81 -9.99 -7.86
C ILE A 347 9.49 -11.48 -7.71
N TRP A 348 8.22 -11.81 -7.70
CA TRP A 348 7.77 -13.16 -7.42
C TRP A 348 6.66 -13.62 -8.37
N LEU A 349 6.91 -14.72 -9.04
CA LEU A 349 5.92 -15.43 -9.82
C LEU A 349 5.51 -16.68 -9.03
N GLY A 350 4.22 -16.81 -8.75
CA GLY A 350 3.66 -17.87 -7.92
C GLY A 350 2.50 -18.61 -8.57
N ASP A 351 1.97 -19.58 -7.86
CA ASP A 351 0.94 -20.50 -8.32
C ASP A 351 -0.25 -20.60 -7.35
N ARG A 352 -0.59 -19.49 -6.71
CA ARG A 352 -1.76 -19.42 -5.81
C ARG A 352 -3.06 -19.70 -6.55
N LEU A 353 -3.18 -19.22 -7.79
CA LEU A 353 -4.23 -19.53 -8.76
C LEU A 353 -5.66 -19.40 -8.21
N LYS A 354 -5.92 -18.38 -7.39
CA LYS A 354 -7.28 -17.98 -7.01
C LYS A 354 -8.10 -17.56 -8.24
N TYR A 355 -9.33 -17.23 -8.07
CA TYR A 355 -10.24 -16.70 -9.09
C TYR A 355 -10.45 -17.62 -10.31
N ASN A 356 -10.45 -18.96 -10.06
CA ASN A 356 -10.66 -19.99 -11.10
C ASN A 356 -9.61 -20.02 -12.22
N LYS A 357 -8.43 -19.43 -12.03
CA LYS A 357 -7.31 -19.57 -12.95
C LYS A 357 -6.69 -20.97 -12.82
N LYS A 358 -6.19 -21.50 -13.92
CA LYS A 358 -5.62 -22.86 -14.00
C LYS A 358 -4.17 -22.87 -14.47
N THR A 359 -3.66 -21.72 -14.86
CA THR A 359 -2.32 -21.58 -15.42
C THR A 359 -1.56 -20.51 -14.67
N VAL A 360 -0.31 -20.79 -14.38
CA VAL A 360 0.62 -19.81 -13.85
C VAL A 360 0.76 -18.69 -14.86
N GLY A 361 0.83 -17.45 -14.37
CA GLY A 361 1.02 -16.26 -15.19
C GLY A 361 2.46 -16.07 -15.64
N GLY A 362 2.90 -14.83 -15.70
CA GLY A 362 4.26 -14.48 -16.07
C GLY A 362 4.66 -13.11 -15.55
N ILE A 363 5.97 -12.89 -15.43
CA ILE A 363 6.54 -11.56 -15.21
C ILE A 363 7.62 -11.37 -16.26
N ASP A 364 7.49 -10.32 -17.09
CA ASP A 364 8.36 -10.09 -18.24
C ASP A 364 8.60 -8.59 -18.46
N GLY A 365 9.86 -8.17 -18.48
CA GLY A 365 10.22 -6.78 -18.74
C GLY A 365 10.07 -5.87 -17.52
N VAL A 366 10.92 -6.06 -16.51
CA VAL A 366 11.01 -5.20 -15.32
C VAL A 366 12.34 -4.46 -15.29
N VAL A 367 12.31 -3.15 -15.18
CA VAL A 367 13.50 -2.29 -15.06
C VAL A 367 13.48 -1.58 -13.72
N ILE A 368 14.47 -1.86 -12.89
CA ILE A 368 14.74 -1.15 -11.63
C ILE A 368 15.99 -0.31 -11.81
N LYS A 369 15.89 1.01 -11.69
CA LYS A 369 16.98 1.90 -12.08
C LYS A 369 17.18 3.06 -11.11
N ASN A 370 18.46 3.40 -10.82
CA ASN A 370 18.79 4.50 -9.92
C ASN A 370 18.11 4.38 -8.56
N VAL A 371 18.22 3.23 -7.92
CA VAL A 371 17.65 2.97 -6.59
C VAL A 371 18.76 2.95 -5.55
N SER A 372 18.56 3.66 -4.45
CA SER A 372 19.45 3.69 -3.31
C SER A 372 18.69 3.28 -2.05
N ALA A 373 19.05 2.15 -1.47
CA ALA A 373 18.47 1.63 -0.24
C ALA A 373 19.50 1.60 0.88
N GLN A 374 19.12 2.02 2.07
CA GLN A 374 19.93 1.93 3.27
C GLN A 374 19.15 1.35 4.42
N ASN A 375 19.88 0.82 5.41
CA ASN A 375 19.29 0.19 6.58
C ASN A 375 18.36 -1.00 6.25
N THR A 376 18.67 -1.74 5.16
CA THR A 376 17.93 -2.92 4.75
C THR A 376 18.31 -4.14 5.59
N GLU A 377 17.46 -5.14 5.67
CA GLU A 377 17.65 -6.35 6.48
C GLU A 377 17.66 -7.63 5.64
N MET A 378 16.85 -7.67 4.61
CA MET A 378 16.59 -8.86 3.78
C MET A 378 17.14 -8.67 2.37
N PRO A 379 17.62 -9.70 1.71
CA PRO A 379 18.04 -9.60 0.32
C PRO A 379 16.89 -9.19 -0.59
N SER A 380 17.23 -8.58 -1.71
CA SER A 380 16.32 -8.56 -2.84
C SER A 380 16.06 -9.97 -3.34
N ALA A 381 14.89 -10.25 -3.90
CA ALA A 381 14.58 -11.57 -4.43
C ALA A 381 13.89 -11.48 -5.80
N ILE A 382 14.33 -12.31 -6.73
CA ILE A 382 13.71 -12.50 -8.04
C ILE A 382 13.51 -14.01 -8.20
N THR A 383 12.27 -14.47 -8.17
CA THR A 383 11.99 -15.89 -8.20
C THR A 383 10.74 -16.24 -8.99
N GLY A 384 10.88 -17.20 -9.89
CA GLY A 384 9.77 -17.92 -10.48
C GLY A 384 9.29 -19.05 -9.56
N CYS A 385 8.46 -19.93 -10.09
CA CYS A 385 7.91 -21.07 -9.36
C CYS A 385 7.98 -22.35 -10.17
N LYS A 386 7.72 -23.45 -9.49
CA LYS A 386 7.53 -24.77 -10.09
C LYS A 386 6.10 -25.22 -9.83
N HIS A 387 5.38 -25.51 -10.88
CA HIS A 387 3.99 -25.96 -10.84
C HIS A 387 3.77 -27.13 -11.78
N ASP A 388 3.14 -28.21 -11.31
CA ASP A 388 2.88 -29.45 -12.07
C ASP A 388 4.12 -30.01 -12.79
N GLY A 389 5.30 -29.87 -12.19
CA GLY A 389 6.57 -30.36 -12.74
C GLY A 389 7.25 -29.42 -13.74
N GLU A 390 6.58 -28.37 -14.18
CA GLU A 390 7.10 -27.35 -15.08
C GLU A 390 7.69 -26.17 -14.29
N ILE A 391 8.71 -25.52 -14.84
CA ILE A 391 9.34 -24.34 -14.26
C ILE A 391 8.84 -23.10 -15.00
N TYR A 392 8.23 -22.19 -14.25
CA TYR A 392 7.77 -20.89 -14.72
C TYR A 392 8.78 -19.82 -14.28
N ARG A 393 9.33 -19.10 -15.25
CA ARG A 393 10.44 -18.17 -15.03
C ARG A 393 10.00 -16.72 -15.04
N VAL A 394 10.59 -15.92 -14.15
CA VAL A 394 10.60 -14.46 -14.29
C VAL A 394 11.59 -14.11 -15.40
N LYS A 395 11.19 -13.22 -16.32
CA LYS A 395 11.98 -12.91 -17.52
C LYS A 395 12.31 -11.43 -17.66
N ASN A 396 13.45 -11.17 -18.32
CA ASN A 396 13.86 -9.85 -18.77
C ASN A 396 13.85 -8.79 -17.64
N VAL A 397 14.53 -9.07 -16.54
CA VAL A 397 14.69 -8.13 -15.41
C VAL A 397 16.03 -7.43 -15.50
N SER A 398 16.05 -6.12 -15.29
CA SER A 398 17.29 -5.33 -15.28
C SER A 398 17.40 -4.47 -14.03
N LEU A 399 18.50 -4.64 -13.27
CA LEU A 399 18.86 -3.84 -12.12
C LEU A 399 19.99 -2.87 -12.50
N GLN A 400 19.69 -1.61 -12.75
CA GLN A 400 20.63 -0.61 -13.27
C GLN A 400 20.92 0.45 -12.21
N ASN A 401 22.18 0.55 -11.77
CA ASN A 401 22.61 1.50 -10.74
C ASN A 401 21.72 1.38 -9.46
N VAL A 402 21.64 0.16 -8.94
CA VAL A 402 20.92 -0.16 -7.69
C VAL A 402 21.94 -0.36 -6.58
N THR A 403 21.82 0.38 -5.49
CA THR A 403 22.70 0.26 -4.33
C THR A 403 21.90 -0.10 -3.09
N ALA A 404 22.44 -1.00 -2.26
CA ALA A 404 21.82 -1.36 -0.99
C ALA A 404 22.88 -1.52 0.12
N VAL A 405 22.62 -0.92 1.27
CA VAL A 405 23.43 -1.06 2.49
C VAL A 405 22.63 -1.80 3.54
N TYR A 406 23.07 -2.99 3.88
CA TYR A 406 22.39 -3.88 4.82
C TYR A 406 22.85 -3.59 6.25
N ARG A 407 21.88 -3.42 7.16
CA ARG A 407 22.19 -3.31 8.60
C ARG A 407 22.61 -4.67 9.15
N ASP A 408 23.35 -4.63 10.25
CA ASP A 408 23.71 -5.84 10.95
C ASP A 408 22.49 -6.51 11.55
N THR A 409 22.32 -7.76 11.22
CA THR A 409 21.47 -8.64 12.00
C THR A 409 22.41 -9.32 13.00
N SER A 410 22.48 -8.81 14.22
CA SER A 410 23.38 -9.28 15.29
C SER A 410 23.03 -10.66 15.84
N GLU A 411 22.09 -11.35 15.26
CA GLU A 411 21.64 -12.65 15.72
C GLU A 411 22.24 -13.74 14.85
N ASN A 412 22.75 -14.77 15.49
CA ASN A 412 23.25 -16.00 14.87
C ASN A 412 22.09 -16.70 14.12
N LEU A 413 21.87 -16.26 12.90
CA LEU A 413 20.87 -16.87 12.02
C LEU A 413 21.49 -18.13 11.40
N SER A 414 20.90 -19.27 11.66
CA SER A 414 21.27 -20.48 10.95
C SER A 414 20.86 -20.36 9.48
N VAL A 415 21.83 -20.49 8.60
CA VAL A 415 21.62 -20.39 7.15
C VAL A 415 21.06 -21.73 6.62
N LYS A 416 19.85 -21.71 6.08
CA LYS A 416 19.31 -22.87 5.37
C LYS A 416 19.78 -22.86 3.92
N LYS A 417 20.58 -23.85 3.54
CA LYS A 417 21.08 -23.96 2.16
C LYS A 417 20.04 -24.45 1.17
N ASN A 418 18.97 -25.10 1.62
CA ASN A 418 17.90 -25.60 0.77
C ASN A 418 16.62 -24.83 1.04
N VAL A 419 16.38 -23.80 0.25
CA VAL A 419 15.07 -23.15 0.21
C VAL A 419 14.12 -24.08 -0.53
N SER A 420 13.13 -24.63 0.15
CA SER A 420 12.17 -25.57 -0.47
C SER A 420 11.39 -24.86 -1.59
N ASP A 421 11.03 -25.60 -2.63
CA ASP A 421 10.02 -25.17 -3.62
C ASP A 421 8.62 -25.05 -3.01
N GLY A 422 8.54 -25.20 -1.70
CA GLY A 422 7.30 -25.30 -0.96
C GLY A 422 6.35 -24.18 -1.32
N SER A 423 5.14 -24.59 -1.56
CA SER A 423 3.95 -23.82 -1.79
C SER A 423 3.85 -22.59 -0.88
N MET A 424 4.46 -21.52 -1.31
CA MET A 424 4.44 -20.22 -0.64
C MET A 424 3.31 -19.41 -1.23
N ASN A 425 2.15 -20.03 -1.28
CA ASN A 425 1.16 -19.72 -2.26
C ASN A 425 0.28 -18.52 -1.91
N ASP A 426 0.26 -18.11 -0.64
CA ASP A 426 -0.67 -17.06 -0.25
C ASP A 426 -0.02 -15.69 -0.03
N TYR A 427 1.20 -15.64 0.52
CA TYR A 427 1.86 -14.37 0.86
C TYR A 427 3.39 -14.53 0.77
N PRO A 428 3.98 -14.35 -0.40
CA PRO A 428 5.40 -14.61 -0.63
C PRO A 428 6.34 -13.71 0.18
N GLU A 429 5.99 -12.44 0.35
CA GLU A 429 6.73 -11.50 1.17
C GLU A 429 6.75 -11.93 2.64
N ILE A 430 5.65 -12.45 3.13
CA ILE A 430 5.53 -12.95 4.50
C ILE A 430 6.29 -14.26 4.66
N THR A 431 6.18 -15.14 3.69
CA THR A 431 6.88 -16.42 3.74
C THR A 431 8.39 -16.21 3.70
N ARG A 432 8.86 -15.22 2.96
CA ARG A 432 10.26 -14.83 2.97
C ARG A 432 10.69 -14.32 4.35
N ILE A 433 9.87 -13.53 5.02
CA ILE A 433 10.08 -13.12 6.40
C ILE A 433 9.91 -14.31 7.34
N SER A 434 8.95 -15.18 7.10
CA SER A 434 8.69 -16.36 7.90
C SER A 434 9.78 -17.42 7.77
N HIS A 435 10.49 -17.50 6.66
CA HIS A 435 11.72 -18.29 6.59
C HIS A 435 12.76 -17.86 7.62
N ARG A 436 12.68 -16.63 8.09
CA ARG A 436 13.50 -16.16 9.20
C ARG A 436 12.99 -16.62 10.57
N TYR A 437 11.69 -16.93 10.70
CA TYR A 437 11.03 -17.16 12.00
C TYR A 437 10.33 -18.51 12.14
N PHE A 438 10.16 -19.27 11.06
CA PHE A 438 9.28 -20.41 11.08
C PHE A 438 9.74 -21.61 10.28
N ILE A 439 10.42 -22.54 10.89
CA ILE A 439 10.50 -23.90 10.34
C ILE A 439 10.59 -24.97 11.44
N SER A 440 10.07 -24.76 12.61
CA SER A 440 9.69 -25.90 13.44
C SER A 440 8.71 -25.48 14.51
N HIS A 441 7.99 -26.45 15.04
CA HIS A 441 7.17 -26.29 16.24
C HIS A 441 8.02 -25.98 17.49
N GLU A 442 9.31 -25.92 17.35
CA GLU A 442 10.29 -25.58 18.35
C GLU A 442 10.93 -24.26 17.94
N MET A 443 10.74 -23.22 18.71
CA MET A 443 11.17 -21.83 18.50
C MET A 443 12.70 -21.62 18.39
N SER A 444 13.48 -22.65 18.13
CA SER A 444 14.94 -22.60 18.13
C SER A 444 15.59 -22.46 16.76
N ASP A 445 14.83 -22.64 15.68
CA ASP A 445 15.41 -22.68 14.33
C ASP A 445 14.94 -21.52 13.48
N TYR A 446 15.67 -20.42 13.51
CA TYR A 446 15.48 -19.29 12.60
C TYR A 446 16.25 -19.51 11.30
N TYR A 447 15.57 -19.40 10.16
CA TYR A 447 16.20 -19.50 8.86
C TYR A 447 16.04 -18.19 8.09
N ASP A 448 17.10 -17.70 7.52
CA ASP A 448 17.11 -16.60 6.55
C ASP A 448 17.43 -17.13 5.16
N LEU A 449 17.18 -16.34 4.12
CA LEU A 449 17.65 -16.68 2.78
C LEU A 449 19.17 -16.87 2.79
N PRO A 450 19.70 -17.78 1.95
CA PRO A 450 21.10 -18.17 1.97
C PRO A 450 22.08 -17.06 1.51
N CYS A 451 21.58 -15.89 1.18
CA CYS A 451 22.37 -14.74 0.75
C CYS A 451 21.91 -13.46 1.45
N TYR A 452 22.76 -12.41 1.39
CA TYR A 452 22.39 -11.11 1.96
C TYR A 452 21.99 -10.06 0.91
N SER A 453 22.33 -10.25 -0.36
CA SER A 453 22.15 -9.26 -1.42
C SER A 453 21.00 -9.62 -2.38
N LEU A 454 21.17 -10.70 -3.15
CA LEU A 454 20.19 -11.12 -4.17
C LEU A 454 19.97 -12.61 -4.14
N PHE A 455 18.70 -13.00 -3.97
CA PHE A 455 18.22 -14.35 -4.20
C PHE A 455 17.60 -14.44 -5.60
N LEU A 456 18.20 -15.24 -6.48
CA LEU A 456 17.77 -15.40 -7.87
C LEU A 456 17.45 -16.89 -8.14
N ARG A 457 16.20 -17.22 -8.46
CA ARG A 457 15.78 -18.58 -8.76
C ARG A 457 14.68 -18.62 -9.82
N TYR A 458 14.74 -19.59 -10.71
CA TYR A 458 13.80 -19.74 -11.82
C TYR A 458 13.62 -18.44 -12.59
N ALA A 459 14.73 -17.88 -13.04
CA ALA A 459 14.75 -16.62 -13.78
C ALA A 459 15.47 -16.83 -15.13
N GLU A 460 15.17 -15.95 -16.07
CA GLU A 460 15.71 -15.96 -17.42
C GLU A 460 16.05 -14.53 -17.84
N ASN A 461 17.22 -14.32 -18.45
CA ASN A 461 17.66 -13.02 -18.95
C ASN A 461 17.55 -11.89 -17.89
N THR A 462 18.20 -12.09 -16.73
CA THR A 462 18.23 -11.10 -15.65
C THR A 462 19.59 -10.42 -15.60
N ASP A 463 19.65 -9.12 -15.86
CA ASP A 463 20.85 -8.31 -15.67
C ASP A 463 20.86 -7.68 -14.27
N TYR A 464 21.69 -8.21 -13.40
CA TYR A 464 21.95 -7.67 -12.06
C TYR A 464 23.36 -7.06 -11.92
N SER A 465 24.09 -6.86 -13.00
CA SER A 465 25.45 -6.29 -13.00
C SER A 465 25.49 -4.87 -12.42
N GLY A 466 24.38 -4.16 -12.46
CA GLY A 466 24.22 -2.83 -11.85
C GLY A 466 23.88 -2.82 -10.37
N LEU A 467 23.73 -3.99 -9.72
CA LEU A 467 23.48 -4.10 -8.28
C LEU A 467 24.79 -4.02 -7.50
N LYS A 468 24.88 -3.12 -6.54
CA LYS A 468 26.02 -2.96 -5.62
C LYS A 468 25.52 -2.99 -4.19
N THR A 469 26.04 -3.89 -3.40
CA THR A 469 25.57 -4.12 -2.03
C THR A 469 26.72 -4.04 -1.04
N THR A 470 26.41 -3.57 0.15
CA THR A 470 27.40 -3.45 1.22
C THR A 470 26.79 -3.94 2.53
N PRO A 471 27.31 -5.01 3.13
CA PRO A 471 26.97 -5.36 4.50
C PRO A 471 27.65 -4.39 5.48
N ARG A 472 27.00 -4.03 6.58
CA ARG A 472 27.63 -3.16 7.60
C ARG A 472 28.66 -3.87 8.43
N SER A 473 28.54 -5.17 8.60
CA SER A 473 29.53 -6.01 9.30
C SER A 473 29.85 -7.27 8.52
N CYS A 474 30.67 -8.13 9.10
CA CYS A 474 30.92 -9.44 8.53
C CYS A 474 29.63 -10.26 8.48
N ASN A 475 29.15 -10.52 7.29
CA ASN A 475 28.01 -11.40 7.04
C ASN A 475 28.53 -12.75 6.59
N GLU A 476 28.16 -13.82 7.28
CA GLU A 476 28.60 -15.18 6.95
C GLU A 476 27.86 -15.78 5.73
N ARG A 477 26.82 -15.09 5.25
CA ARG A 477 26.07 -15.51 4.06
C ARG A 477 26.79 -15.08 2.79
N ASP A 478 26.56 -15.82 1.72
CA ASP A 478 27.03 -15.42 0.39
C ASP A 478 26.36 -14.11 -0.05
N GLU A 479 27.01 -13.35 -0.91
CA GLU A 479 26.43 -12.14 -1.49
C GLU A 479 25.22 -12.49 -2.36
N PHE A 480 25.38 -13.49 -3.21
CA PHE A 480 24.34 -13.95 -4.15
C PHE A 480 24.01 -15.42 -3.92
N TYR A 481 22.75 -15.76 -4.12
CA TYR A 481 22.31 -17.15 -4.29
C TYR A 481 21.59 -17.27 -5.64
N ILE A 482 22.11 -18.11 -6.50
CA ILE A 482 21.58 -18.28 -7.86
C ILE A 482 21.28 -19.77 -8.08
N GLU A 483 20.03 -20.07 -8.42
CA GLU A 483 19.55 -21.42 -8.66
C GLU A 483 18.68 -21.46 -9.92
N ASP A 484 18.93 -22.43 -10.80
CA ASP A 484 18.16 -22.67 -12.02
C ASP A 484 17.88 -21.39 -12.83
N TYR A 485 18.94 -20.73 -13.21
CA TYR A 485 18.94 -19.47 -13.97
C TYR A 485 19.36 -19.73 -15.42
N ILE A 486 18.68 -19.11 -16.37
CA ILE A 486 19.01 -19.07 -17.80
C ILE A 486 19.45 -17.65 -18.17
N GLN A 487 20.68 -17.56 -18.68
CA GLN A 487 21.26 -16.28 -19.12
C GLN A 487 20.72 -15.87 -20.49
#